data_bf9c2aec855131dccf1bfe2dd09a8209
#
_entry.id   bf9c2aec855131dccf1bfe2dd09a8209
#
_cell.length_a   1.000
_cell.length_b   1.000
_cell.length_c   1.000
_cell.angle_alpha   90.00
_cell.angle_beta   90.00
_cell.angle_gamma   90.00
#
_symmetry.space_group_name_H-M   'P 1'
#
loop_
_entity.id
_entity.type
_entity.pdbx_description
1 polymer ?
#
loop_
_entity_poly.entity_id
_entity_poly.type
_entity_poly.pdbx_seq_one_letter_code
_entity_poly.pdbx_strand_id
1 'polypeptide(L)'
;MRVSVIGGSSVTDEEYDQALEVGRVLGEHGHEVVCGGRGGVMEAVCRGARETGGHTIGILPGSHRGGANEYVQTTIATGLGNARNPLVVLNGDAAIAIDGGPGTLSELGHALDFGRPVAGLGTHRIDGLEGIEHVEKPAEAVAYVEKTHDGN
;
A
#
# COMPACT_ATOMS: atom_id res chain seq x y z
N MET A 1 2.87 -12.32 5.68
CA MET A 1 3.71 -11.56 4.74
C MET A 1 3.63 -10.07 5.02
N ARG A 2 4.44 -9.29 4.34
CA ARG A 2 4.36 -7.83 4.38
C ARG A 2 3.74 -7.34 3.07
N VAL A 3 2.72 -6.50 3.15
CA VAL A 3 2.00 -5.99 1.98
C VAL A 3 2.24 -4.49 1.84
N SER A 4 2.72 -4.08 0.68
CA SER A 4 2.84 -2.65 0.34
C SER A 4 1.46 -2.14 -0.08
N VAL A 5 0.99 -1.08 0.56
CA VAL A 5 -0.27 -0.42 0.16
C VAL A 5 0.07 0.97 -0.35
N ILE A 6 -0.30 1.23 -1.58
CA ILE A 6 -0.01 2.46 -2.31
C ILE A 6 -1.30 3.12 -2.76
N GLY A 7 -1.28 4.44 -2.86
CA GLY A 7 -2.47 5.20 -3.25
C GLY A 7 -2.32 6.69 -3.00
N GLY A 8 -3.38 7.43 -3.25
CA GLY A 8 -3.38 8.89 -3.16
C GLY A 8 -3.22 9.43 -1.74
N SER A 9 -2.53 10.55 -1.62
CA SER A 9 -2.41 11.30 -0.36
C SER A 9 -3.63 12.16 -0.07
N SER A 10 -4.49 12.37 -1.07
CA SER A 10 -5.76 13.09 -0.97
C SER A 10 -6.84 12.22 -1.61
N VAL A 11 -7.86 11.85 -0.85
CA VAL A 11 -8.86 10.86 -1.24
C VAL A 11 -10.26 11.29 -0.86
N THR A 12 -11.26 10.70 -1.53
CA THR A 12 -12.65 10.83 -1.15
C THR A 12 -12.94 9.98 0.10
N ASP A 13 -14.09 10.21 0.72
CA ASP A 13 -14.53 9.40 1.88
C ASP A 13 -14.67 7.92 1.51
N GLU A 14 -15.17 7.63 0.31
CA GLU A 14 -15.30 6.25 -0.19
C GLU A 14 -13.95 5.58 -0.37
N GLU A 15 -12.98 6.27 -0.96
CA GLU A 15 -11.62 5.75 -1.13
C GLU A 15 -10.92 5.54 0.22
N TYR A 16 -11.15 6.45 1.18
CA TYR A 16 -10.65 6.31 2.55
C TYR A 16 -11.23 5.05 3.20
N ASP A 17 -12.54 4.84 3.09
CA ASP A 17 -13.22 3.67 3.65
C ASP A 17 -12.74 2.36 3.03
N GLN A 18 -12.48 2.34 1.73
CA GLN A 18 -11.90 1.18 1.06
C GLN A 18 -10.49 0.86 1.58
N ALA A 19 -9.66 1.87 1.73
CA ALA A 19 -8.30 1.70 2.26
C ALA A 19 -8.32 1.24 3.73
N LEU A 20 -9.23 1.79 4.53
CA LEU A 20 -9.45 1.38 5.91
C LEU A 20 -9.78 -0.10 6.00
N GLU A 21 -10.70 -0.57 5.15
CA GLU A 21 -11.10 -1.98 5.13
C GLU A 21 -9.98 -2.90 4.64
N VAL A 22 -9.20 -2.48 3.65
CA VAL A 22 -7.98 -3.23 3.25
C VAL A 22 -7.07 -3.41 4.45
N GLY A 23 -6.83 -2.35 5.21
CA GLY A 23 -6.00 -2.40 6.41
C GLY A 23 -6.55 -3.36 7.47
N ARG A 24 -7.86 -3.31 7.71
CA ARG A 24 -8.52 -4.21 8.67
C ARG A 24 -8.33 -5.67 8.29
N VAL A 25 -8.57 -6.01 7.03
CA VAL A 25 -8.43 -7.39 6.55
C VAL A 25 -6.98 -7.85 6.65
N LEU A 26 -6.03 -7.00 6.27
CA LEU A 26 -4.60 -7.32 6.39
C LEU A 26 -4.20 -7.59 7.83
N GLY A 27 -4.65 -6.76 8.77
CA GLY A 27 -4.37 -6.96 10.19
C GLY A 27 -5.02 -8.23 10.76
N GLU A 28 -6.28 -8.49 10.40
CA GLU A 28 -6.98 -9.73 10.79
C GLU A 28 -6.25 -10.98 10.32
N HIS A 29 -5.64 -10.93 9.14
CA HIS A 29 -4.90 -12.05 8.57
C HIS A 29 -3.44 -12.13 9.05
N GLY A 30 -3.02 -11.26 9.96
CA GLY A 30 -1.68 -11.29 10.54
C GLY A 30 -0.58 -10.73 9.64
N HIS A 31 -0.92 -9.92 8.65
CA HIS A 31 0.04 -9.29 7.76
C HIS A 31 0.54 -7.95 8.29
N GLU A 32 1.78 -7.61 7.93
CA GLU A 32 2.31 -6.27 8.13
C GLU A 32 1.96 -5.37 6.93
N VAL A 33 1.76 -4.08 7.19
CA VAL A 33 1.53 -3.08 6.16
C VAL A 33 2.77 -2.20 6.04
N VAL A 34 3.24 -1.99 4.82
CA VAL A 34 4.24 -0.97 4.51
C VAL A 34 3.66 0.03 3.53
N CYS A 35 3.86 1.31 3.79
CA CYS A 35 3.35 2.40 2.95
C CYS A 35 4.29 3.61 3.00
N GLY A 36 3.92 4.68 2.31
CA GLY A 36 4.69 5.93 2.33
C GLY A 36 4.54 6.77 3.59
N GLY A 37 3.69 6.36 4.52
CA GLY A 37 3.61 6.94 5.86
C GLY A 37 2.90 8.28 5.98
N ARG A 38 2.25 8.79 4.93
CA ARG A 38 1.60 10.10 4.91
C ARG A 38 0.07 9.99 5.04
N GLY A 39 -0.67 10.89 4.39
CA GLY A 39 -2.13 10.95 4.49
C GLY A 39 -2.88 10.09 3.47
N GLY A 40 -4.18 10.28 3.41
CA GLY A 40 -5.05 9.61 2.44
C GLY A 40 -5.09 8.10 2.61
N VAL A 41 -4.81 7.36 1.54
CA VAL A 41 -4.77 5.89 1.55
C VAL A 41 -3.78 5.38 2.60
N MET A 42 -2.62 5.99 2.72
CA MET A 42 -1.57 5.58 3.66
C MET A 42 -2.04 5.65 5.12
N GLU A 43 -2.73 6.73 5.48
CA GLU A 43 -3.31 6.89 6.81
C GLU A 43 -4.42 5.87 7.06
N ALA A 44 -5.34 5.74 6.11
CA ALA A 44 -6.50 4.85 6.25
C ALA A 44 -6.09 3.38 6.41
N VAL A 45 -5.16 2.90 5.59
CA VAL A 45 -4.69 1.51 5.69
C VAL A 45 -3.95 1.23 6.99
N CYS A 46 -3.15 2.16 7.45
CA CYS A 46 -2.46 2.02 8.75
C CYS A 46 -3.47 2.00 9.91
N ARG A 47 -4.47 2.88 9.87
CA ARG A 47 -5.53 2.90 10.87
C ARG A 47 -6.28 1.58 10.92
N GLY A 48 -6.71 1.07 9.78
CA GLY A 48 -7.44 -0.21 9.70
C GLY A 48 -6.59 -1.38 10.21
N ALA A 49 -5.33 -1.46 9.83
CA ALA A 49 -4.42 -2.50 10.29
C ALA A 49 -4.23 -2.45 11.81
N ARG A 50 -4.07 -1.25 12.38
CA ARG A 50 -3.93 -1.06 13.83
C ARG A 50 -5.17 -1.49 14.61
N GLU A 51 -6.35 -1.24 14.06
CA GLU A 51 -7.63 -1.66 14.68
C GLU A 51 -7.74 -3.17 14.84
N THR A 52 -7.06 -3.94 14.02
CA THR A 52 -7.11 -5.41 14.02
C THR A 52 -5.78 -6.07 14.43
N GLY A 53 -4.88 -5.30 15.01
CA GLY A 53 -3.62 -5.81 15.56
C GLY A 53 -2.47 -5.97 14.59
N GLY A 54 -2.59 -5.44 13.37
CA GLY A 54 -1.52 -5.47 12.38
C GLY A 54 -0.43 -4.44 12.65
N HIS A 55 0.81 -4.76 12.28
CA HIS A 55 1.94 -3.84 12.38
C HIS A 55 2.04 -2.95 11.15
N THR A 56 2.36 -1.67 11.36
CA THR A 56 2.41 -0.66 10.29
C THR A 56 3.79 -0.01 10.18
N ILE A 57 4.30 0.07 8.95
CA ILE A 57 5.61 0.62 8.63
C ILE A 57 5.43 1.75 7.63
N GLY A 58 5.97 2.93 7.94
CA GLY A 58 5.98 4.08 7.03
C GLY A 58 7.39 4.40 6.55
N ILE A 59 7.58 4.39 5.25
CA ILE A 59 8.83 4.80 4.60
C ILE A 59 8.66 6.24 4.14
N LEU A 60 9.23 7.16 4.93
CA LEU A 60 8.99 8.59 4.80
C LEU A 60 9.93 9.24 3.78
N PRO A 61 9.44 10.27 3.04
CA PRO A 61 10.28 11.01 2.10
C PRO A 61 11.26 11.96 2.79
N GLY A 62 10.91 12.42 4.00
CA GLY A 62 11.68 13.43 4.72
C GLY A 62 12.86 12.88 5.51
N SER A 63 13.61 13.79 6.14
CA SER A 63 14.79 13.48 6.94
C SER A 63 14.47 13.20 8.41
N HIS A 64 13.20 13.34 8.81
CA HIS A 64 12.75 13.18 10.19
C HIS A 64 11.67 12.12 10.30
N ARG A 65 11.73 11.31 11.36
CA ARG A 65 10.72 10.26 11.62
C ARG A 65 9.38 10.82 12.08
N GLY A 66 9.33 12.05 12.56
CA GLY A 66 8.11 12.68 13.08
C GLY A 66 7.08 13.10 12.03
N GLY A 67 7.35 12.93 10.73
CA GLY A 67 6.43 13.28 9.65
C GLY A 67 5.39 12.23 9.30
N ALA A 68 5.39 11.09 9.97
CA ALA A 68 4.44 10.01 9.71
C ALA A 68 3.04 10.33 10.27
N ASN A 69 2.00 9.71 9.65
CA ASN A 69 0.68 9.74 10.25
C ASN A 69 0.67 9.00 11.60
N GLU A 70 -0.31 9.28 12.44
CA GLU A 70 -0.36 8.77 13.82
C GLU A 70 -0.52 7.25 13.95
N TYR A 71 -0.91 6.56 12.88
CA TYR A 71 -1.14 5.12 12.88
C TYR A 71 0.08 4.30 12.42
N VAL A 72 1.16 4.95 12.03
CA VAL A 72 2.43 4.28 11.70
C VAL A 72 3.18 3.92 12.99
N GLN A 73 3.52 2.65 13.14
CA GLN A 73 4.26 2.17 14.32
C GLN A 73 5.77 2.25 14.13
N THR A 74 6.26 1.84 12.97
CA THR A 74 7.70 1.91 12.63
C THR A 74 7.91 2.94 11.54
N THR A 75 8.66 3.98 11.84
CA THR A 75 8.94 5.07 10.89
C THR A 75 10.37 4.97 10.39
N ILE A 76 10.54 5.04 9.08
CA ILE A 76 11.86 5.03 8.42
C ILE A 76 12.01 6.33 7.65
N ALA A 77 12.87 7.21 8.11
CA ALA A 77 13.21 8.44 7.41
C ALA A 77 14.25 8.16 6.34
N THR A 78 14.00 8.59 5.11
CA THR A 78 14.92 8.33 3.99
C THR A 78 15.67 9.58 3.52
N GLY A 79 15.06 10.75 3.66
CA GLY A 79 15.63 11.99 3.10
C GLY A 79 15.64 12.03 1.57
N LEU A 80 14.96 11.10 0.90
CA LEU A 80 15.02 10.95 -0.57
C LEU A 80 13.89 11.66 -1.32
N GLY A 81 12.93 12.28 -0.61
CA GLY A 81 11.74 12.82 -1.26
C GLY A 81 10.97 11.71 -1.96
N ASN A 82 10.43 11.98 -3.13
CA ASN A 82 9.68 10.98 -3.90
C ASN A 82 10.54 9.82 -4.44
N ALA A 83 11.86 9.95 -4.42
CA ALA A 83 12.76 8.85 -4.76
C ALA A 83 12.67 7.68 -3.75
N ARG A 84 11.97 7.86 -2.61
CA ARG A 84 11.66 6.77 -1.67
C ARG A 84 10.56 5.83 -2.19
N ASN A 85 9.81 6.22 -3.23
CA ASN A 85 8.68 5.42 -3.73
C ASN A 85 9.05 3.98 -4.12
N PRO A 86 10.17 3.71 -4.80
CA PRO A 86 10.59 2.33 -5.05
C PRO A 86 10.80 1.52 -3.76
N LEU A 87 11.24 2.15 -2.69
CA LEU A 87 11.50 1.47 -1.41
C LEU A 87 10.22 0.95 -0.76
N VAL A 88 9.10 1.63 -0.99
CA VAL A 88 7.79 1.18 -0.46
C VAL A 88 7.44 -0.19 -1.01
N VAL A 89 7.48 -0.34 -2.33
CA VAL A 89 7.08 -1.60 -2.99
C VAL A 89 8.19 -2.66 -2.94
N LEU A 90 9.44 -2.26 -2.84
CA LEU A 90 10.55 -3.18 -2.65
C LEU A 90 10.46 -3.93 -1.31
N ASN A 91 9.96 -3.27 -0.28
CA ASN A 91 9.89 -3.80 1.08
C ASN A 91 8.62 -4.60 1.37
N GLY A 92 7.71 -4.73 0.40
CA GLY A 92 6.56 -5.63 0.49
C GLY A 92 6.77 -6.90 -0.34
N ASP A 93 6.11 -7.96 0.05
CA ASP A 93 6.07 -9.21 -0.72
C ASP A 93 5.06 -9.13 -1.87
N ALA A 94 4.06 -8.27 -1.71
CA ALA A 94 3.00 -7.99 -2.67
C ALA A 94 2.58 -6.52 -2.53
N ALA A 95 1.79 -6.01 -3.48
CA ALA A 95 1.28 -4.64 -3.42
C ALA A 95 -0.22 -4.59 -3.68
N ILE A 96 -0.89 -3.67 -2.98
CA ILE A 96 -2.30 -3.31 -3.23
C ILE A 96 -2.32 -1.81 -3.52
N ALA A 97 -2.82 -1.45 -4.70
CA ALA A 97 -2.96 -0.05 -5.12
C ALA A 97 -4.42 0.39 -5.02
N ILE A 98 -4.65 1.52 -4.37
CA ILE A 98 -5.98 2.10 -4.18
C ILE A 98 -5.98 3.52 -4.74
N ASP A 99 -6.77 3.76 -5.79
CA ASP A 99 -6.81 5.07 -6.45
C ASP A 99 -5.39 5.53 -6.83
N GLY A 100 -5.11 6.82 -6.75
CA GLY A 100 -3.76 7.36 -6.84
C GLY A 100 -3.50 8.25 -8.03
N GLY A 101 -2.45 9.06 -7.88
CA GLY A 101 -1.94 9.98 -8.89
C GLY A 101 -0.61 9.49 -9.49
N PRO A 102 0.24 10.44 -9.95
CA PRO A 102 1.52 10.11 -10.57
C PRO A 102 2.49 9.31 -9.70
N GLY A 103 2.51 9.59 -8.39
CA GLY A 103 3.34 8.84 -7.45
C GLY A 103 2.94 7.37 -7.38
N THR A 104 1.64 7.10 -7.30
CA THR A 104 1.10 5.74 -7.31
C THR A 104 1.41 5.04 -8.64
N LEU A 105 1.33 5.74 -9.76
CA LEU A 105 1.69 5.20 -11.06
C LEU A 105 3.15 4.75 -11.10
N SER A 106 4.06 5.55 -10.54
CA SER A 106 5.47 5.18 -10.44
C SER A 106 5.70 3.94 -9.58
N GLU A 107 5.01 3.85 -8.45
CA GLU A 107 5.06 2.70 -7.55
C GLU A 107 4.51 1.43 -8.19
N LEU A 108 3.43 1.54 -8.97
CA LEU A 108 2.90 0.41 -9.76
C LEU A 108 3.94 -0.13 -10.73
N GLY A 109 4.61 0.76 -11.47
CA GLY A 109 5.66 0.38 -12.39
C GLY A 109 6.81 -0.35 -11.68
N HIS A 110 7.27 0.17 -10.54
CA HIS A 110 8.33 -0.46 -9.76
C HIS A 110 7.89 -1.81 -9.17
N ALA A 111 6.66 -1.91 -8.68
CA ALA A 111 6.15 -3.18 -8.14
C ALA A 111 6.16 -4.28 -9.19
N LEU A 112 5.71 -3.98 -10.40
CA LEU A 112 5.72 -4.92 -11.53
C LEU A 112 7.15 -5.28 -11.95
N ASP A 113 8.05 -4.30 -12.01
CA ASP A 113 9.46 -4.52 -12.34
C ASP A 113 10.15 -5.43 -11.31
N PHE A 114 9.80 -5.30 -10.04
CA PHE A 114 10.31 -6.18 -8.97
C PHE A 114 9.62 -7.55 -8.93
N GLY A 115 8.66 -7.82 -9.82
CA GLY A 115 7.94 -9.09 -9.87
C GLY A 115 6.96 -9.29 -8.71
N ARG A 116 6.47 -8.22 -8.09
CA ARG A 116 5.49 -8.31 -7.00
C ARG A 116 4.09 -8.61 -7.55
N PRO A 117 3.32 -9.50 -6.90
CA PRO A 117 1.88 -9.59 -7.16
C PRO A 117 1.22 -8.25 -6.85
N VAL A 118 0.37 -7.74 -7.74
CA VAL A 118 -0.29 -6.44 -7.57
C VAL A 118 -1.79 -6.57 -7.76
N ALA A 119 -2.57 -6.17 -6.75
CA ALA A 119 -4.01 -6.00 -6.86
C ALA A 119 -4.37 -4.52 -6.91
N GLY A 120 -5.37 -4.17 -7.68
CA GLY A 120 -5.82 -2.78 -7.85
C GLY A 120 -7.30 -2.58 -7.51
N LEU A 121 -7.56 -1.56 -6.69
CA LEU A 121 -8.90 -1.07 -6.33
C LEU A 121 -9.07 0.34 -6.89
N GLY A 122 -9.77 0.49 -8.02
CA GLY A 122 -10.00 1.80 -8.64
C GLY A 122 -8.73 2.55 -9.03
N THR A 123 -7.63 1.84 -9.24
CA THR A 123 -6.34 2.41 -9.60
C THR A 123 -6.16 2.51 -11.11
N HIS A 124 -4.98 2.96 -11.54
CA HIS A 124 -4.65 3.15 -12.95
C HIS A 124 -4.84 1.88 -13.77
N ARG A 125 -5.49 2.03 -14.93
CA ARG A 125 -5.55 0.99 -15.97
C ARG A 125 -4.68 1.46 -17.12
N ILE A 126 -3.67 0.68 -17.45
CA ILE A 126 -2.64 1.08 -18.42
C ILE A 126 -2.63 0.08 -19.57
N ASP A 127 -2.98 0.56 -20.77
CA ASP A 127 -2.97 -0.28 -21.97
C ASP A 127 -1.55 -0.81 -22.23
N GLY A 128 -1.47 -2.12 -22.48
CA GLY A 128 -0.20 -2.78 -22.77
C GLY A 128 0.66 -3.12 -21.55
N LEU A 129 0.21 -2.78 -20.35
CA LEU A 129 0.88 -3.17 -19.12
C LEU A 129 0.06 -4.24 -18.40
N GLU A 130 0.61 -5.43 -18.28
CA GLU A 130 -0.01 -6.57 -17.60
C GLU A 130 0.53 -6.72 -16.18
N GLY A 131 -0.19 -7.50 -15.35
CA GLY A 131 0.27 -7.86 -14.02
C GLY A 131 -0.47 -7.20 -12.87
N ILE A 132 -1.44 -6.32 -13.15
CA ILE A 132 -2.31 -5.73 -12.15
C ILE A 132 -3.66 -6.45 -12.19
N GLU A 133 -4.02 -7.12 -11.12
CA GLU A 133 -5.35 -7.72 -10.96
C GLU A 133 -6.32 -6.68 -10.41
N HIS A 134 -7.21 -6.20 -11.26
CA HIS A 134 -8.24 -5.23 -10.86
C HIS A 134 -9.40 -5.93 -10.19
N VAL A 135 -9.73 -5.52 -8.97
CA VAL A 135 -10.80 -6.09 -8.16
C VAL A 135 -11.76 -5.00 -7.70
N GLU A 136 -12.94 -5.42 -7.22
CA GLU A 136 -14.00 -4.49 -6.82
C GLU A 136 -14.08 -4.28 -5.30
N LYS A 137 -13.53 -5.22 -4.50
CA LYS A 137 -13.69 -5.21 -3.05
C LYS A 137 -12.34 -5.39 -2.33
N PRO A 138 -12.18 -4.75 -1.14
CA PRO A 138 -10.98 -4.90 -0.33
C PRO A 138 -10.58 -6.34 -0.03
N ALA A 139 -11.53 -7.18 0.35
CA ALA A 139 -11.26 -8.59 0.64
C ALA A 139 -10.74 -9.38 -0.57
N GLU A 140 -11.19 -9.02 -1.77
CA GLU A 140 -10.71 -9.64 -3.00
C GLU A 140 -9.25 -9.27 -3.30
N ALA A 141 -8.87 -8.03 -3.00
CA ALA A 141 -7.48 -7.58 -3.16
C ALA A 141 -6.54 -8.37 -2.24
N VAL A 142 -6.90 -8.51 -0.98
CA VAL A 142 -6.11 -9.27 0.00
C VAL A 142 -6.04 -10.75 -0.41
N ALA A 143 -7.18 -11.35 -0.77
CA ALA A 143 -7.22 -12.76 -1.20
C ALA A 143 -6.33 -13.01 -2.42
N TYR A 144 -6.31 -12.09 -3.38
CA TYR A 144 -5.46 -12.21 -4.57
C TYR A 144 -3.98 -12.23 -4.22
N VAL A 145 -3.52 -11.27 -3.41
CA VAL A 145 -2.09 -11.20 -3.08
C VAL A 145 -1.64 -12.38 -2.20
N GLU A 146 -2.50 -12.85 -1.32
CA GLU A 146 -2.24 -14.06 -0.52
C GLU A 146 -2.07 -15.29 -1.41
N LYS A 147 -3.05 -15.54 -2.27
CA LYS A 147 -3.03 -16.69 -3.19
C LYS A 147 -1.81 -16.68 -4.10
N THR A 148 -1.46 -15.51 -4.63
CA THR A 148 -0.34 -15.39 -5.58
C THR A 148 1.00 -15.53 -4.86
N HIS A 149 1.12 -14.99 -3.66
CA HIS A 149 2.33 -15.13 -2.84
C HIS A 149 2.56 -16.58 -2.44
N ASP A 150 1.52 -17.27 -1.97
CA ASP A 150 1.62 -18.67 -1.54
C ASP A 150 1.87 -19.64 -2.71
N GLY A 151 1.51 -19.25 -3.93
CA GLY A 151 1.74 -20.02 -5.15
C GLY A 151 3.17 -19.92 -5.71
N ASN A 152 3.98 -19.07 -5.13
CA ASN A 152 5.39 -18.89 -5.48
C ASN A 152 6.27 -19.58 -4.45
#